data_516a976ad309ed5bc4281e7081d80741
#
_entry.id   516a976ad309ed5bc4281e7081d80741
#
_cell.length_a   1.000
_cell.length_b   1.000
_cell.length_c   1.000
_cell.angle_alpha   90.00
_cell.angle_beta   90.00
_cell.angle_gamma   90.00
#
_symmetry.space_group_name_H-M   'P 1'
#
loop_
_entity.id
_entity.type
_entity.pdbx_description
1 polymer ?
#
loop_
_entity_poly.entity_id
_entity_poly.type
_entity_poly.pdbx_seq_one_letter_code
_entity_poly.pdbx_strand_id
1 'polypeptide(L)'
;LGVFSASKTADGKKFEPLLIEGEKIESVCRLRIDQICFTNKRIIFFDNKLFSKKKVRVFLPYKSIEGFAIREVSMFNPDSSLSLMTSSKVFDLEFTKDTDMLEIQALLSKYLCA
;
A
#
# COMPACT_ATOMS: atom_id res chain seq x y z
N LEU A 1 -19.71 -5.73 -4.67
CA LEU A 1 -18.82 -4.64 -4.98
C LEU A 1 -17.49 -5.16 -5.47
N GLY A 2 -17.03 -4.64 -6.57
CA GLY A 2 -15.74 -5.03 -7.13
C GLY A 2 -14.56 -4.44 -6.39
N VAL A 3 -13.41 -4.67 -6.95
CA VAL A 3 -12.16 -4.10 -6.46
C VAL A 3 -12.23 -2.59 -6.60
N PHE A 4 -11.91 -1.90 -5.53
CA PHE A 4 -11.86 -0.46 -5.52
C PHE A 4 -10.41 -0.01 -5.69
N SER A 5 -10.19 0.91 -6.61
CA SER A 5 -8.84 1.37 -6.93
C SER A 5 -8.68 2.84 -6.58
N ALA A 6 -7.71 3.15 -5.72
CA ALA A 6 -7.37 4.53 -5.38
C ALA A 6 -6.51 5.20 -6.46
N SER A 7 -5.97 4.43 -7.38
CA SER A 7 -5.25 4.91 -8.55
C SER A 7 -5.98 4.47 -9.81
N LYS A 8 -6.28 5.40 -10.69
CA LYS A 8 -7.10 5.14 -11.88
C LYS A 8 -6.56 4.03 -12.78
N THR A 9 -5.24 3.87 -12.83
CA THR A 9 -4.59 2.92 -13.73
C THR A 9 -4.10 1.66 -13.03
N ALA A 10 -4.39 1.50 -11.74
CA ALA A 10 -3.96 0.32 -11.01
C ALA A 10 -4.82 -0.89 -11.35
N ASP A 11 -4.20 -2.06 -11.40
CA ASP A 11 -4.86 -3.31 -11.76
C ASP A 11 -4.54 -4.37 -10.72
N GLY A 12 -5.57 -4.87 -10.05
CA GLY A 12 -5.43 -5.85 -8.98
C GLY A 12 -5.25 -7.29 -9.44
N LYS A 13 -5.31 -7.55 -10.75
CA LYS A 13 -5.27 -8.93 -11.26
C LYS A 13 -4.02 -9.69 -10.85
N LYS A 14 -2.89 -9.03 -10.80
CA LYS A 14 -1.64 -9.70 -10.44
C LYS A 14 -1.59 -10.14 -8.98
N PHE A 15 -2.46 -9.60 -8.14
CA PHE A 15 -2.52 -9.99 -6.73
C PHE A 15 -3.50 -11.12 -6.46
N GLU A 16 -4.44 -11.36 -7.37
CA GLU A 16 -5.46 -12.40 -7.16
C GLU A 16 -4.90 -13.78 -6.86
N PRO A 17 -3.87 -14.28 -7.56
CA PRO A 17 -3.31 -15.60 -7.25
C PRO A 17 -2.66 -15.71 -5.88
N LEU A 18 -2.41 -14.60 -5.22
CA LEU A 18 -1.75 -14.56 -3.91
C LEU A 18 -2.73 -14.63 -2.75
N LEU A 19 -4.01 -14.41 -3.02
CA LEU A 19 -5.01 -14.30 -1.97
C LEU A 19 -5.28 -15.63 -1.31
N ILE A 20 -5.53 -15.58 0.00
CA ILE A 20 -5.92 -16.76 0.77
C ILE A 20 -7.42 -16.79 0.94
N GLU A 21 -7.94 -17.88 1.48
CA GLU A 21 -9.39 -18.05 1.68
C GLU A 21 -9.94 -16.91 2.54
N GLY A 22 -11.02 -16.31 2.09
CA GLY A 22 -11.66 -15.20 2.80
C GLY A 22 -11.00 -13.86 2.60
N GLU A 23 -9.92 -13.81 1.85
CA GLU A 23 -9.22 -12.55 1.58
C GLU A 23 -9.81 -11.86 0.35
N LYS A 24 -10.05 -10.56 0.48
CA LYS A 24 -10.59 -9.75 -0.61
C LYS A 24 -9.76 -8.49 -0.78
N ILE A 25 -9.52 -8.11 -2.02
CA ILE A 25 -8.83 -6.87 -2.34
C ILE A 25 -9.78 -5.71 -2.08
N GLU A 26 -9.35 -4.75 -1.28
CA GLU A 26 -10.14 -3.54 -1.01
C GLU A 26 -9.67 -2.36 -1.84
N SER A 27 -8.37 -2.25 -2.08
CA SER A 27 -7.83 -1.18 -2.90
C SER A 27 -6.50 -1.59 -3.50
N VAL A 28 -6.25 -1.12 -4.70
CA VAL A 28 -4.95 -1.28 -5.36
C VAL A 28 -4.49 0.11 -5.77
N CYS A 29 -3.24 0.42 -5.46
CA CYS A 29 -2.68 1.72 -5.79
C CYS A 29 -1.41 1.56 -6.59
N ARG A 30 -1.16 2.52 -7.47
CA ARG A 30 0.07 2.56 -8.23
C ARG A 30 1.12 3.30 -7.41
N LEU A 31 2.26 2.64 -7.25
CA LEU A 31 3.44 3.27 -6.67
C LEU A 31 4.33 3.80 -7.79
N ARG A 32 5.34 4.57 -7.45
CA ARG A 32 6.34 5.02 -8.42
C ARG A 32 6.95 3.82 -9.13
N ILE A 33 7.20 2.78 -8.39
CA ILE A 33 7.69 1.50 -8.92
C ILE A 33 6.72 0.44 -8.45
N ASP A 34 6.01 -0.20 -9.42
CA ASP A 34 5.08 -1.30 -9.14
C ASP A 34 3.78 -0.83 -8.47
N GLN A 35 3.11 -1.70 -7.75
CA GLN A 35 1.79 -1.47 -7.16
C GLN A 35 1.73 -1.99 -5.74
N ILE A 36 0.79 -1.46 -4.97
CA ILE A 36 0.50 -1.93 -3.62
C ILE A 36 -0.96 -2.37 -3.55
N CYS A 37 -1.21 -3.48 -2.87
CA CYS A 37 -2.54 -4.04 -2.70
C CYS A 37 -2.92 -4.03 -1.23
N PHE A 38 -4.08 -3.46 -0.94
CA PHE A 38 -4.68 -3.48 0.40
C PHE A 38 -5.82 -4.47 0.38
N THR A 39 -5.71 -5.53 1.18
CA THR A 39 -6.80 -6.50 1.33
C THR A 39 -7.49 -6.29 2.67
N ASN A 40 -8.48 -7.12 2.94
CA ASN A 40 -9.14 -7.11 4.25
C ASN A 40 -8.30 -7.79 5.34
N LYS A 41 -7.13 -8.34 4.99
CA LYS A 41 -6.26 -9.06 5.95
C LYS A 41 -4.86 -8.47 6.06
N ARG A 42 -4.33 -7.90 4.97
CA ARG A 42 -2.92 -7.51 4.93
C ARG A 42 -2.64 -6.55 3.77
N ILE A 43 -1.41 -6.06 3.73
CA ILE A 43 -0.91 -5.24 2.64
C ILE A 43 0.14 -6.07 1.89
N ILE A 44 0.09 -6.02 0.56
CA ILE A 44 1.02 -6.75 -0.30
C ILE A 44 1.70 -5.76 -1.22
N PHE A 45 3.04 -5.73 -1.23
CA PHE A 45 3.79 -4.84 -2.09
C PHE A 45 5.21 -5.36 -2.30
N PHE A 46 5.91 -4.75 -3.25
CA PHE A 46 7.34 -5.03 -3.44
C PHE A 46 8.16 -3.98 -2.70
N ASP A 47 9.14 -4.44 -1.93
CA ASP A 47 10.12 -3.58 -1.29
C ASP A 47 11.27 -3.37 -2.28
N ASN A 48 11.17 -2.30 -3.05
CA ASN A 48 12.16 -1.98 -4.07
C ASN A 48 13.16 -0.97 -3.53
N LYS A 49 14.21 -1.45 -2.89
CA LYS A 49 15.30 -0.58 -2.52
C LYS A 49 16.15 -0.31 -3.75
N LEU A 50 16.56 0.94 -3.90
CA LEU A 50 17.27 1.42 -5.08
C LEU A 50 18.50 0.60 -5.47
N PHE A 51 19.13 -0.04 -4.52
CA PHE A 51 20.38 -0.77 -4.75
C PHE A 51 20.21 -2.28 -4.70
N SER A 52 18.99 -2.76 -4.54
CA SER A 52 18.75 -4.20 -4.52
C SER A 52 18.39 -4.67 -5.91
N LYS A 53 19.11 -5.67 -6.40
CA LYS A 53 18.80 -6.33 -7.67
C LYS A 53 17.66 -7.33 -7.52
N LYS A 54 17.28 -7.65 -6.29
CA LYS A 54 16.22 -8.62 -6.02
C LYS A 54 14.96 -7.92 -5.59
N LYS A 55 13.85 -8.32 -6.19
CA LYS A 55 12.53 -7.87 -5.75
C LYS A 55 12.09 -8.72 -4.57
N VAL A 56 11.75 -8.07 -3.48
CA VAL A 56 11.23 -8.76 -2.29
C VAL A 56 9.77 -8.39 -2.17
N ARG A 57 8.91 -9.39 -2.26
CA ARG A 57 7.48 -9.19 -2.04
C ARG A 57 7.18 -9.27 -0.56
N VAL A 58 6.57 -8.22 -0.04
CA VAL A 58 6.25 -8.12 1.38
C VAL A 58 4.76 -8.38 1.57
N PHE A 59 4.44 -9.25 2.52
CA PHE A 59 3.08 -9.55 2.95
C PHE A 59 2.98 -9.09 4.39
N LEU A 60 2.27 -8.01 4.64
CA LEU A 60 2.30 -7.35 5.93
C LEU A 60 0.90 -7.33 6.55
N PRO A 61 0.62 -8.23 7.51
CA PRO A 61 -0.66 -8.20 8.22
C PRO A 61 -0.84 -6.87 8.95
N TYR A 62 -2.07 -6.39 9.01
CA TYR A 62 -2.34 -5.11 9.66
C TYR A 62 -1.91 -5.09 11.12
N LYS A 63 -2.04 -6.22 11.82
CA LYS A 63 -1.64 -6.31 13.22
C LYS A 63 -0.12 -6.16 13.43
N SER A 64 0.67 -6.27 12.37
CA SER A 64 2.12 -6.08 12.45
C SER A 64 2.53 -4.63 12.27
N ILE A 65 1.59 -3.76 11.93
CA ILE A 65 1.86 -2.34 11.70
C ILE A 65 1.55 -1.59 12.99
N GLU A 66 2.57 -0.93 13.54
CA GLU A 66 2.43 -0.17 14.77
C GLU A 66 1.89 1.23 14.54
N GLY A 67 2.14 1.77 13.36
CA GLY A 67 1.65 3.08 13.00
C GLY A 67 2.00 3.39 11.56
N PHE A 68 1.49 4.52 11.06
CA PHE A 68 1.80 4.95 9.71
C PHE A 68 1.85 6.46 9.65
N ALA A 69 2.58 6.98 8.67
CA ALA A 69 2.69 8.41 8.42
C ALA A 69 2.45 8.68 6.95
N ILE A 70 1.69 9.72 6.66
CA ILE A 70 1.41 10.13 5.30
C ILE A 70 2.05 11.50 5.07
N ARG A 71 2.91 11.58 4.05
CA ARG A 71 3.41 12.86 3.57
C ARG A 71 2.45 13.37 2.52
N GLU A 72 1.91 14.53 2.80
CA GLU A 72 0.95 15.15 1.88
C GLU A 72 1.65 15.87 0.75
N VAL A 73 0.92 16.04 -0.35
CA VAL A 73 1.40 16.75 -1.52
C VAL A 73 1.68 18.21 -1.18
N SER A 74 2.78 18.75 -1.67
CA SER A 74 3.14 20.16 -1.53
C SER A 74 3.56 20.74 -2.87
N MET A 75 3.76 22.07 -2.91
CA MET A 75 4.24 22.73 -4.12
C MET A 75 5.59 22.21 -4.59
N PHE A 76 6.43 21.83 -3.65
CA PHE A 76 7.78 21.40 -3.95
C PHE A 76 7.91 19.88 -4.14
N ASN A 77 6.92 19.14 -3.68
CA ASN A 77 6.92 17.69 -3.80
C ASN A 77 5.49 17.23 -4.09
N PRO A 78 5.17 17.01 -5.38
CA PRO A 78 3.82 16.61 -5.76
C PRO A 78 3.50 15.14 -5.46
N ASP A 79 4.48 14.34 -5.08
CA ASP A 79 4.26 12.93 -4.79
C ASP A 79 3.88 12.73 -3.32
N SER A 80 2.84 11.95 -3.10
CA SER A 80 2.44 11.52 -1.76
C SER A 80 3.25 10.33 -1.35
N SER A 81 3.50 10.17 -0.07
CA SER A 81 4.20 8.99 0.41
C SER A 81 3.55 8.46 1.69
N LEU A 82 3.76 7.17 1.91
CA LEU A 82 3.26 6.46 3.08
C LEU A 82 4.43 5.75 3.73
N SER A 83 4.59 5.95 5.02
CA SER A 83 5.56 5.18 5.82
C SER A 83 4.78 4.24 6.71
N LEU A 84 5.10 2.95 6.63
CA LEU A 84 4.53 1.91 7.48
C LEU A 84 5.56 1.51 8.52
N MET A 85 5.22 1.74 9.79
CA MET A 85 6.13 1.49 10.89
C MET A 85 5.83 0.14 11.51
N THR A 86 6.83 -0.74 11.54
CA THR A 86 6.75 -2.03 12.20
C THR A 86 7.82 -2.12 13.26
N SER A 87 7.81 -3.19 14.05
CA SER A 87 8.80 -3.35 15.12
C SER A 87 10.23 -3.52 14.60
N SER A 88 10.38 -4.00 13.37
CA SER A 88 11.69 -4.31 12.79
C SER A 88 12.20 -3.29 11.80
N LYS A 89 11.32 -2.56 11.12
CA LYS A 89 11.74 -1.57 10.13
C LYS A 89 10.58 -0.68 9.70
N VAL A 90 10.92 0.37 8.96
CA VAL A 90 9.96 1.28 8.35
C VAL A 90 9.98 1.05 6.85
N PHE A 91 8.81 0.89 6.26
CA PHE A 91 8.66 0.79 4.80
C PHE A 91 8.18 2.13 4.27
N ASP A 92 8.93 2.70 3.33
CA ASP A 92 8.56 3.97 2.70
C ASP A 92 8.08 3.70 1.28
N LEU A 93 6.89 4.18 0.97
CA LEU A 93 6.22 3.93 -0.30
C LEU A 93 5.81 5.25 -0.93
N GLU A 94 6.20 5.47 -2.19
CA GLU A 94 5.85 6.68 -2.91
C GLU A 94 4.73 6.38 -3.91
N PHE A 95 3.67 7.17 -3.85
CA PHE A 95 2.49 6.99 -4.68
C PHE A 95 2.51 7.96 -5.86
N THR A 96 1.75 7.61 -6.89
CA THR A 96 1.58 8.49 -8.04
C THR A 96 0.59 9.61 -7.72
N LYS A 97 0.58 10.65 -8.54
CA LYS A 97 -0.23 11.85 -8.32
C LYS A 97 -1.73 11.57 -8.25
N ASP A 98 -2.19 10.53 -8.92
CA ASP A 98 -3.62 10.22 -9.01
C ASP A 98 -4.13 9.38 -7.84
N THR A 99 -3.31 9.16 -6.82
CA THR A 99 -3.69 8.36 -5.67
C THR A 99 -4.46 9.17 -4.66
N ASP A 100 -5.59 8.64 -4.22
CA ASP A 100 -6.40 9.25 -3.17
C ASP A 100 -5.86 8.84 -1.80
N MET A 101 -5.05 9.71 -1.22
CA MET A 101 -4.41 9.41 0.07
C MET A 101 -5.40 9.45 1.23
N LEU A 102 -6.51 10.15 1.08
CA LEU A 102 -7.55 10.14 2.10
C LEU A 102 -8.19 8.76 2.23
N GLU A 103 -8.38 8.10 1.10
CA GLU A 103 -8.87 6.73 1.08
C GLU A 103 -7.89 5.77 1.75
N ILE A 104 -6.60 5.94 1.47
CA ILE A 104 -5.55 5.10 2.09
C ILE A 104 -5.56 5.31 3.60
N GLN A 105 -5.66 6.56 4.06
CA GLN A 105 -5.71 6.88 5.47
C GLN A 105 -6.92 6.20 6.13
N ALA A 106 -8.09 6.31 5.51
CA ALA A 106 -9.30 5.73 6.06
C ALA A 106 -9.21 4.21 6.16
N LEU A 107 -8.66 3.57 5.15
CA LEU A 107 -8.50 2.12 5.12
C LEU A 107 -7.54 1.63 6.20
N LEU A 108 -6.39 2.28 6.33
CA LEU A 108 -5.40 1.93 7.35
C LEU A 108 -5.96 2.17 8.76
N SER A 109 -6.64 3.28 8.96
CA SER A 109 -7.24 3.59 10.26
C SER A 109 -8.29 2.56 10.64
N LYS A 110 -9.08 2.11 9.68
CA LYS A 110 -10.09 1.09 9.91
C LYS A 110 -9.48 -0.20 10.48
N TYR A 111 -8.35 -0.63 9.91
CA TYR A 111 -7.74 -1.90 10.33
C TYR A 111 -6.81 -1.76 11.51
N LEU A 112 -6.10 -0.65 11.63
CA LEU A 112 -5.14 -0.46 12.71
C LEU A 112 -5.81 -0.03 14.01
N CYS A 113 -6.94 0.67 13.92
CA CYS A 113 -7.66 1.18 15.07
C CYS A 113 -8.89 0.35 15.43
N ALA A 114 -8.94 -0.86 14.92
CA ALA A 114 -10.07 -1.76 15.21
C ALA A 114 -10.06 -2.25 16.65
#